data_125a6d4b5425b7d0d56b4a834bae3d1e
#
_entry.id   125a6d4b5425b7d0d56b4a834bae3d1e
#
_cell.length_a   1.000
_cell.length_b   1.000
_cell.length_c   1.000
_cell.angle_alpha   90.00
_cell.angle_beta   90.00
_cell.angle_gamma   90.00
#
_symmetry.space_group_name_H-M   'P 1'
#
loop_
_entity.id
_entity.type
_entity.pdbx_description
1 polymer ?
#
loop_
_entity_poly.entity_id
_entity_poly.type
_entity_poly.pdbx_seq_one_letter_code
_entity_poly.pdbx_strand_id
1 'polypeptide(L)'
;PYHLILADDERNAKEIYEDYRFYDKNVYFYPAKDLLFFQADIHGNLLIRQRMRVIRALLEQEEVTVVTSIDGCMDFLMPLEKIKSSLLHFKSDSVIDLDQLKEELVELGYERTGQVELPGQFSVRGGIIDIYPLTEDNPWRIELWDDEVDSIRSFDAESQRSLENVDEITIYPAAEKMDGEDMVSF
;
A
#
# COMPACT_ATOMS: atom_id res chain seq x y z
N PRO A 1 13.98 -7.51 -15.60
CA PRO A 1 13.80 -8.93 -15.26
C PRO A 1 13.30 -9.11 -13.84
N TYR A 2 12.51 -10.18 -13.61
CA TYR A 2 12.00 -10.52 -12.28
C TYR A 2 12.77 -11.73 -11.75
N HIS A 3 13.24 -11.64 -10.50
CA HIS A 3 13.94 -12.71 -9.82
C HIS A 3 13.18 -13.10 -8.55
N LEU A 4 13.08 -14.41 -8.29
CA LEU A 4 12.52 -14.95 -7.07
C LEU A 4 13.60 -15.74 -6.32
N ILE A 5 13.85 -15.36 -5.08
CA ILE A 5 14.69 -16.11 -4.15
C ILE A 5 13.77 -16.76 -3.13
N LEU A 6 13.75 -18.09 -3.14
CA LEU A 6 12.92 -18.89 -2.26
C LEU A 6 13.77 -19.53 -1.17
N ALA A 7 13.50 -19.20 0.08
CA ALA A 7 14.11 -19.80 1.25
C ALA A 7 13.23 -20.89 1.87
N ASP A 8 13.81 -21.77 2.61
CA ASP A 8 13.14 -22.89 3.29
C ASP A 8 12.22 -22.41 4.43
N ASP A 9 12.57 -21.32 5.09
CA ASP A 9 11.76 -20.71 6.14
C ASP A 9 11.83 -19.18 6.13
N GLU A 10 10.96 -18.55 6.92
CA GLU A 10 10.83 -17.10 7.01
C GLU A 10 12.05 -16.40 7.58
N ARG A 11 12.73 -17.05 8.52
CA ARG A 11 13.95 -16.50 9.14
C ARG A 11 15.07 -16.41 8.12
N ASN A 12 15.31 -17.49 7.38
CA ASN A 12 16.31 -17.54 6.32
C ASN A 12 15.95 -16.55 5.19
N ALA A 13 14.67 -16.45 4.80
CA ALA A 13 14.24 -15.46 3.82
C ALA A 13 14.59 -14.04 4.25
N LYS A 14 14.32 -13.70 5.51
CA LYS A 14 14.64 -12.38 6.06
C LYS A 14 16.16 -12.12 6.13
N GLU A 15 16.97 -13.09 6.54
CA GLU A 15 18.44 -12.98 6.57
C GLU A 15 18.99 -12.75 5.14
N ILE A 16 18.53 -13.52 4.15
CA ILE A 16 18.92 -13.35 2.74
C ILE A 16 18.53 -11.95 2.25
N TYR A 17 17.30 -11.49 2.54
CA TYR A 17 16.87 -10.15 2.18
C TYR A 17 17.75 -9.06 2.79
N GLU A 18 18.05 -9.13 4.10
CA GLU A 18 18.86 -8.15 4.80
C GLU A 18 20.29 -8.09 4.23
N ASP A 19 20.86 -9.22 3.84
CA ASP A 19 22.17 -9.27 3.21
C ASP A 19 22.14 -8.75 1.77
N TYR A 20 21.15 -9.16 0.98
CA TYR A 20 21.06 -8.84 -0.44
C TYR A 20 20.77 -7.35 -0.69
N ARG A 21 19.99 -6.69 0.19
CA ARG A 21 19.66 -5.26 0.07
C ARG A 21 20.86 -4.32 0.09
N PHE A 22 22.03 -4.77 0.54
CA PHE A 22 23.28 -3.98 0.47
C PHE A 22 23.82 -3.91 -0.96
N TYR A 23 23.52 -4.88 -1.79
CA TYR A 23 24.02 -5.00 -3.16
C TYR A 23 23.00 -4.57 -4.21
N ASP A 24 21.72 -4.75 -3.91
CA ASP A 24 20.61 -4.46 -4.82
C ASP A 24 19.53 -3.65 -4.09
N LYS A 25 19.16 -2.50 -4.67
CA LYS A 25 18.11 -1.64 -4.13
C LYS A 25 16.70 -2.08 -4.54
N ASN A 26 16.61 -2.91 -5.59
CA ASN A 26 15.35 -3.43 -6.11
C ASN A 26 14.98 -4.79 -5.52
N VAL A 27 15.50 -5.10 -4.34
CA VAL A 27 15.15 -6.30 -3.59
C VAL A 27 14.09 -6.00 -2.54
N TYR A 28 13.10 -6.88 -2.45
CA TYR A 28 11.95 -6.76 -1.57
C TYR A 28 11.70 -8.06 -0.83
N PHE A 29 11.28 -7.96 0.42
CA PHE A 29 10.90 -9.09 1.23
C PHE A 29 9.38 -9.27 1.23
N TYR A 30 8.91 -10.48 0.86
CA TYR A 30 7.51 -10.86 0.86
C TYR A 30 7.23 -11.84 1.99
N PRO A 31 6.72 -11.39 3.14
CA PRO A 31 6.48 -12.23 4.32
C PRO A 31 5.24 -13.11 4.16
N ALA A 32 5.24 -14.28 4.83
CA ALA A 32 4.10 -15.16 4.92
C ALA A 32 2.96 -14.58 5.79
N LYS A 33 1.71 -14.91 5.45
CA LYS A 33 0.50 -14.42 6.17
C LYS A 33 0.34 -15.01 7.56
N ASP A 34 0.79 -16.22 7.79
CA ASP A 34 0.62 -16.90 9.08
C ASP A 34 1.24 -16.11 10.25
N LEU A 35 2.25 -15.30 9.97
CA LEU A 35 2.81 -14.38 10.96
C LEU A 35 1.85 -13.25 11.36
N LEU A 36 0.85 -12.90 10.52
CA LEU A 36 -0.15 -11.87 10.85
C LEU A 36 -1.05 -12.29 12.01
N PHE A 37 -1.32 -13.59 12.16
CA PHE A 37 -2.18 -14.11 13.22
C PHE A 37 -1.50 -14.22 14.59
N PHE A 38 -0.17 -14.32 14.62
CA PHE A 38 0.59 -14.49 15.86
C PHE A 38 1.06 -13.17 16.49
N GLN A 39 1.05 -12.08 15.75
CA GLN A 39 1.51 -10.77 16.22
C GLN A 39 0.41 -9.72 16.06
N ALA A 40 -0.67 -9.92 16.81
CA ALA A 40 -1.81 -9.00 16.82
C ALA A 40 -1.39 -7.54 17.10
N ASP A 41 -1.92 -6.65 16.31
CA ASP A 41 -2.07 -5.20 16.42
C ASP A 41 -0.89 -4.27 16.06
N ILE A 42 0.34 -4.52 16.43
CA ILE A 42 1.44 -3.57 16.12
C ILE A 42 2.23 -3.98 14.88
N HIS A 43 2.39 -5.28 14.65
CA HIS A 43 3.19 -5.82 13.54
C HIS A 43 2.36 -6.19 12.29
N GLY A 44 1.04 -6.34 12.43
CA GLY A 44 0.15 -6.70 11.31
C GLY A 44 0.23 -5.70 10.15
N ASN A 45 0.18 -4.41 10.44
CA ASN A 45 0.35 -3.36 9.42
C ASN A 45 1.73 -3.38 8.77
N LEU A 46 2.79 -3.70 9.50
CA LEU A 46 4.14 -3.77 8.93
C LEU A 46 4.26 -4.86 7.86
N LEU A 47 3.74 -6.06 8.13
CA LEU A 47 3.78 -7.17 7.18
C LEU A 47 2.93 -6.89 5.95
N ILE A 48 1.72 -6.38 6.12
CA ILE A 48 0.85 -5.97 5.00
C ILE A 48 1.52 -4.87 4.18
N ARG A 49 2.18 -3.91 4.80
CA ARG A 49 2.95 -2.88 4.12
C ARG A 49 4.08 -3.46 3.27
N GLN A 50 4.85 -4.41 3.82
CA GLN A 50 5.92 -5.07 3.08
C GLN A 50 5.37 -5.81 1.85
N ARG A 51 4.28 -6.57 2.01
CA ARG A 51 3.61 -7.28 0.91
C ARG A 51 3.10 -6.31 -0.15
N MET A 52 2.44 -5.22 0.24
CA MET A 52 1.92 -4.22 -0.70
C MET A 52 3.04 -3.48 -1.45
N ARG A 53 4.19 -3.24 -0.81
CA ARG A 53 5.38 -2.67 -1.47
C ARG A 53 5.97 -3.61 -2.53
N VAL A 54 5.96 -4.92 -2.29
CA VAL A 54 6.34 -5.92 -3.31
C VAL A 54 5.39 -5.84 -4.50
N ILE A 55 4.08 -5.80 -4.25
CA ILE A 55 3.05 -5.70 -5.29
C ILE A 55 3.27 -4.44 -6.14
N ARG A 56 3.49 -3.29 -5.49
CA ARG A 56 3.80 -2.05 -6.20
C ARG A 56 5.04 -2.18 -7.07
N ALA A 57 6.12 -2.73 -6.53
CA ALA A 57 7.35 -2.92 -7.27
C ALA A 57 7.15 -3.80 -8.51
N LEU A 58 6.39 -4.89 -8.39
CA LEU A 58 6.06 -5.78 -9.51
C LEU A 58 5.20 -5.11 -10.59
N LEU A 59 4.39 -4.11 -10.22
CA LEU A 59 3.54 -3.39 -11.18
C LEU A 59 4.24 -2.20 -11.83
N GLU A 60 5.18 -1.55 -11.15
CA GLU A 60 5.78 -0.28 -11.59
C GLU A 60 7.22 -0.41 -12.09
N GLN A 61 7.96 -1.45 -11.69
CA GLN A 61 9.39 -1.57 -11.97
C GLN A 61 9.68 -2.64 -13.01
N GLU A 62 10.70 -2.41 -13.83
CA GLU A 62 11.17 -3.36 -14.85
C GLU A 62 12.06 -4.47 -14.27
N GLU A 63 12.68 -4.23 -13.13
CA GLU A 63 13.60 -5.14 -12.46
C GLU A 63 13.28 -5.21 -10.97
N VAL A 64 12.93 -6.41 -10.50
CA VAL A 64 12.56 -6.67 -9.11
C VAL A 64 13.09 -8.03 -8.68
N THR A 65 13.73 -8.06 -7.53
CA THR A 65 14.10 -9.29 -6.82
C THR A 65 13.20 -9.45 -5.61
N VAL A 66 12.42 -10.52 -5.56
CA VAL A 66 11.55 -10.86 -4.42
C VAL A 66 12.21 -11.98 -3.63
N VAL A 67 12.37 -11.77 -2.32
CA VAL A 67 12.81 -12.79 -1.37
C VAL A 67 11.63 -13.21 -0.51
N THR A 68 11.33 -14.50 -0.46
CA THR A 68 10.23 -15.04 0.34
C THR A 68 10.56 -16.44 0.86
N SER A 69 9.75 -16.93 1.80
CA SER A 69 9.79 -18.31 2.27
C SER A 69 8.87 -19.20 1.42
N ILE A 70 9.00 -20.54 1.59
CA ILE A 70 8.06 -21.49 1.01
C ILE A 70 6.63 -21.17 1.45
N ASP A 71 6.42 -20.89 2.73
CA ASP A 71 5.10 -20.53 3.29
C ASP A 71 4.55 -19.25 2.65
N GLY A 72 5.39 -18.21 2.50
CA GLY A 72 5.01 -16.96 1.83
C GLY A 72 4.65 -17.15 0.35
N CYS A 73 5.36 -18.06 -0.33
CA CYS A 73 5.07 -18.39 -1.73
C CYS A 73 3.77 -19.18 -1.91
N MET A 74 3.36 -19.95 -0.89
CA MET A 74 2.11 -20.72 -0.90
C MET A 74 0.88 -19.90 -0.54
N ASP A 75 1.07 -18.71 -0.04
CA ASP A 75 -0.01 -17.78 0.27
C ASP A 75 -0.77 -17.35 -0.99
N PHE A 76 -2.10 -17.25 -0.86
CA PHE A 76 -2.92 -16.69 -1.94
C PHE A 76 -2.61 -15.21 -2.12
N LEU A 77 -2.29 -14.83 -3.35
CA LEU A 77 -2.11 -13.45 -3.80
C LEU A 77 -3.24 -13.10 -4.78
N MET A 78 -3.87 -11.96 -4.57
CA MET A 78 -4.82 -11.43 -5.56
C MET A 78 -4.10 -11.22 -6.91
N PRO A 79 -4.72 -11.58 -8.04
CA PRO A 79 -4.13 -11.35 -9.36
C PRO A 79 -3.70 -9.89 -9.55
N LEU A 80 -2.47 -9.68 -10.03
CA LEU A 80 -1.91 -8.34 -10.19
C LEU A 80 -2.77 -7.43 -11.09
N GLU A 81 -3.38 -7.98 -12.13
CA GLU A 81 -4.29 -7.24 -13.02
C GLU A 81 -5.51 -6.71 -12.27
N LYS A 82 -6.01 -7.44 -11.27
CA LYS A 82 -7.13 -7.02 -10.45
C LYS A 82 -6.71 -5.89 -9.52
N ILE A 83 -5.53 -5.99 -8.90
CA ILE A 83 -4.98 -4.89 -8.11
C ILE A 83 -4.79 -3.66 -8.98
N LYS A 84 -4.19 -3.83 -10.16
CA LYS A 84 -3.97 -2.74 -11.12
C LYS A 84 -5.26 -2.02 -11.51
N SER A 85 -6.36 -2.76 -11.71
CA SER A 85 -7.65 -2.16 -12.03
C SER A 85 -8.33 -1.43 -10.87
N SER A 86 -7.90 -1.66 -9.63
CA SER A 86 -8.42 -1.02 -8.42
C SER A 86 -7.63 0.21 -7.96
N LEU A 87 -6.52 0.53 -8.63
CA LEU A 87 -5.70 1.68 -8.25
C LEU A 87 -6.45 2.99 -8.47
N LEU A 88 -6.34 3.91 -7.50
CA LEU A 88 -6.87 5.27 -7.64
C LEU A 88 -5.72 6.21 -8.06
N HIS A 89 -5.97 6.99 -9.09
CA HIS A 89 -5.02 7.96 -9.61
C HIS A 89 -5.55 9.38 -9.42
N PHE A 90 -4.75 10.22 -8.79
CA PHE A 90 -5.05 11.64 -8.61
C PHE A 90 -3.95 12.48 -9.22
N LYS A 91 -4.34 13.51 -9.94
CA LYS A 91 -3.43 14.52 -10.49
C LYS A 91 -4.09 15.90 -10.36
N SER A 92 -3.30 16.96 -10.51
CA SER A 92 -3.82 18.33 -10.60
C SER A 92 -4.90 18.41 -11.69
N ASP A 93 -5.94 19.18 -11.44
CA ASP A 93 -7.11 19.38 -12.31
C ASP A 93 -8.03 18.15 -12.45
N SER A 94 -7.81 17.06 -11.68
CA SER A 94 -8.77 15.95 -11.61
C SER A 94 -10.04 16.36 -10.89
N VAL A 95 -11.19 15.94 -11.41
CA VAL A 95 -12.48 16.14 -10.74
C VAL A 95 -12.77 14.93 -9.86
N ILE A 96 -13.16 15.16 -8.62
CA ILE A 96 -13.41 14.14 -7.60
C ILE A 96 -14.84 14.24 -7.06
N ASP A 97 -15.58 13.15 -7.16
CA ASP A 97 -16.80 12.95 -6.37
C ASP A 97 -16.40 12.44 -4.98
N LEU A 98 -16.56 13.30 -3.96
CA LEU A 98 -16.15 12.97 -2.58
C LEU A 98 -16.93 11.81 -1.97
N ASP A 99 -18.18 11.62 -2.33
CA ASP A 99 -18.99 10.54 -1.76
C ASP A 99 -18.60 9.20 -2.38
N GLN A 100 -18.42 9.18 -3.70
CA GLN A 100 -17.90 8.01 -4.39
C GLN A 100 -16.48 7.65 -3.89
N LEU A 101 -15.59 8.63 -3.75
CA LEU A 101 -14.23 8.39 -3.26
C LEU A 101 -14.18 7.78 -1.86
N LYS A 102 -15.05 8.22 -0.94
CA LYS A 102 -15.15 7.64 0.39
C LYS A 102 -15.55 6.15 0.35
N GLU A 103 -16.46 5.78 -0.53
CA GLU A 103 -16.88 4.39 -0.74
C GLU A 103 -15.72 3.57 -1.32
N GLU A 104 -15.08 4.05 -2.37
CA GLU A 104 -13.92 3.41 -3.01
C GLU A 104 -12.76 3.19 -2.03
N LEU A 105 -12.44 4.16 -1.17
CA LEU A 105 -11.38 4.01 -0.17
C LEU A 105 -11.72 2.95 0.89
N VAL A 106 -12.97 2.87 1.32
CA VAL A 106 -13.43 1.81 2.24
C VAL A 106 -13.35 0.44 1.56
N GLU A 107 -13.79 0.32 0.30
CA GLU A 107 -13.66 -0.92 -0.48
C GLU A 107 -12.20 -1.35 -0.67
N LEU A 108 -11.27 -0.41 -0.82
CA LEU A 108 -9.84 -0.66 -0.87
C LEU A 108 -9.23 -1.04 0.49
N GLY A 109 -10.01 -1.07 1.57
CA GLY A 109 -9.59 -1.47 2.90
C GLY A 109 -9.06 -0.35 3.79
N TYR A 110 -9.23 0.92 3.40
CA TYR A 110 -8.87 2.05 4.25
C TYR A 110 -9.89 2.29 5.35
N GLU A 111 -9.38 2.58 6.56
CA GLU A 111 -10.19 2.98 7.71
C GLU A 111 -10.43 4.50 7.70
N ARG A 112 -11.70 4.91 7.83
CA ARG A 112 -12.05 6.32 7.95
C ARG A 112 -11.83 6.82 9.36
N THR A 113 -11.04 7.89 9.50
CA THR A 113 -10.70 8.53 10.79
C THR A 113 -10.98 10.03 10.77
N GLY A 114 -10.99 10.67 11.94
CA GLY A 114 -11.07 12.13 12.02
C GLY A 114 -9.78 12.83 11.63
N GLN A 115 -8.63 12.19 11.90
CA GLN A 115 -7.29 12.64 11.54
C GLN A 115 -6.46 11.40 11.21
N VAL A 116 -5.65 11.50 10.16
CA VAL A 116 -4.76 10.42 9.72
C VAL A 116 -3.49 10.41 10.55
N GLU A 117 -3.20 9.26 11.16
CA GLU A 117 -2.02 9.05 12.02
C GLU A 117 -1.23 7.80 11.61
N LEU A 118 -1.90 6.79 11.07
CA LEU A 118 -1.30 5.50 10.73
C LEU A 118 -1.56 5.11 9.27
N PRO A 119 -0.66 4.31 8.65
CA PRO A 119 -0.91 3.73 7.34
C PRO A 119 -2.22 2.92 7.30
N GLY A 120 -2.93 3.02 6.18
CA GLY A 120 -4.24 2.40 6.00
C GLY A 120 -5.41 3.26 6.45
N GLN A 121 -5.17 4.49 6.88
CA GLN A 121 -6.20 5.45 7.29
C GLN A 121 -6.46 6.51 6.22
N PHE A 122 -7.69 7.04 6.21
CA PHE A 122 -8.04 8.25 5.46
C PHE A 122 -8.97 9.15 6.25
N SER A 123 -8.96 10.44 5.94
CA SER A 123 -9.92 11.40 6.47
C SER A 123 -10.38 12.37 5.38
N VAL A 124 -11.64 12.83 5.49
CA VAL A 124 -12.21 13.85 4.60
C VAL A 124 -12.82 14.94 5.47
N ARG A 125 -12.34 16.18 5.29
CA ARG A 125 -12.74 17.35 6.06
C ARG A 125 -12.95 18.54 5.11
N GLY A 126 -14.21 18.81 4.74
CA GLY A 126 -14.50 19.80 3.70
C GLY A 126 -13.86 19.38 2.38
N GLY A 127 -13.09 20.27 1.75
CA GLY A 127 -12.35 20.00 0.52
C GLY A 127 -10.93 19.40 0.75
N ILE A 128 -10.62 18.88 1.93
CA ILE A 128 -9.32 18.26 2.24
C ILE A 128 -9.49 16.77 2.41
N ILE A 129 -8.71 16.01 1.66
CA ILE A 129 -8.65 14.55 1.71
C ILE A 129 -7.24 14.15 2.14
N ASP A 130 -7.12 13.47 3.26
CA ASP A 130 -5.88 12.89 3.75
C ASP A 130 -5.93 11.38 3.59
N ILE A 131 -4.91 10.78 2.98
CA ILE A 131 -4.81 9.32 2.77
C ILE A 131 -3.40 8.88 3.14
N TYR A 132 -3.28 7.83 3.97
CA TYR A 132 -1.99 7.24 4.30
C TYR A 132 -1.85 5.84 3.68
N PRO A 133 -1.28 5.73 2.47
CA PRO A 133 -1.11 4.45 1.82
C PRO A 133 -0.12 3.55 2.55
N LEU A 134 -0.31 2.23 2.45
CA LEU A 134 0.64 1.24 2.98
C LEU A 134 2.00 1.28 2.27
N THR A 135 2.02 1.76 1.03
CA THR A 135 3.22 1.83 0.18
C THR A 135 4.13 3.02 0.47
N GLU A 136 3.63 4.03 1.20
CA GLU A 136 4.32 5.29 1.42
C GLU A 136 4.84 5.44 2.85
N ASP A 137 5.87 6.28 3.03
CA ASP A 137 6.40 6.61 4.36
C ASP A 137 5.64 7.76 5.02
N ASN A 138 4.96 8.58 4.21
CA ASN A 138 4.16 9.72 4.65
C ASN A 138 2.78 9.71 3.98
N PRO A 139 1.75 10.24 4.64
CA PRO A 139 0.43 10.41 4.04
C PRO A 139 0.42 11.51 2.97
N TRP A 140 -0.57 11.43 2.11
CA TRP A 140 -0.90 12.42 1.10
C TRP A 140 -2.05 13.30 1.55
N ARG A 141 -1.97 14.59 1.28
CA ARG A 141 -3.05 15.57 1.41
C ARG A 141 -3.41 16.10 0.05
N ILE A 142 -4.67 15.91 -0.33
CA ILE A 142 -5.28 16.44 -1.56
C ILE A 142 -6.20 17.58 -1.14
N GLU A 143 -5.99 18.77 -1.67
CA GLU A 143 -6.88 19.91 -1.48
C GLU A 143 -7.70 20.12 -2.73
N LEU A 144 -9.00 20.31 -2.55
CA LEU A 144 -9.95 20.59 -3.63
C LEU A 144 -10.36 22.06 -3.63
N TRP A 145 -10.49 22.60 -4.82
CA TRP A 145 -11.27 23.79 -5.08
C TRP A 145 -12.59 23.36 -5.70
N ASP A 146 -13.67 23.46 -4.92
CA ASP A 146 -14.97 22.85 -5.25
C ASP A 146 -14.83 21.32 -5.36
N ASP A 147 -14.87 20.77 -6.56
CA ASP A 147 -14.68 19.34 -6.86
C ASP A 147 -13.37 19.02 -7.62
N GLU A 148 -12.55 20.03 -7.92
CA GLU A 148 -11.31 19.90 -8.70
C GLU A 148 -10.07 19.88 -7.79
N VAL A 149 -9.10 19.02 -8.10
CA VAL A 149 -7.83 18.93 -7.35
C VAL A 149 -7.01 20.19 -7.59
N ASP A 150 -6.84 21.00 -6.55
CA ASP A 150 -6.01 22.21 -6.55
C ASP A 150 -4.54 21.89 -6.24
N SER A 151 -4.29 21.04 -5.23
CA SER A 151 -2.93 20.65 -4.86
C SER A 151 -2.87 19.27 -4.23
N ILE A 152 -1.70 18.63 -4.40
CA ILE A 152 -1.36 17.35 -3.78
C ILE A 152 -0.01 17.50 -3.09
N ARG A 153 0.09 17.11 -1.82
CA ARG A 153 1.34 17.15 -1.06
C ARG A 153 1.44 16.01 -0.05
N SER A 154 2.67 15.60 0.24
CA SER A 154 2.94 14.77 1.41
C SER A 154 2.98 15.63 2.67
N PHE A 155 2.70 15.01 3.80
CA PHE A 155 2.80 15.66 5.11
C PHE A 155 3.27 14.67 6.17
N ASP A 156 3.85 15.17 7.22
CA ASP A 156 4.24 14.40 8.39
C ASP A 156 3.01 14.11 9.27
N ALA A 157 2.72 12.82 9.52
CA ALA A 157 1.51 12.40 10.23
C ALA A 157 1.45 12.91 11.68
N GLU A 158 2.60 13.01 12.35
CA GLU A 158 2.69 13.44 13.75
C GLU A 158 2.52 14.96 13.89
N SER A 159 3.33 15.73 13.14
CA SER A 159 3.32 17.20 13.21
C SER A 159 2.26 17.86 12.32
N GLN A 160 1.65 17.11 11.40
CA GLN A 160 0.69 17.57 10.38
C GLN A 160 1.26 18.64 9.42
N ARG A 161 2.58 18.79 9.36
CA ARG A 161 3.26 19.76 8.50
C ARG A 161 3.46 19.22 7.10
N SER A 162 3.21 20.05 6.11
CA SER A 162 3.50 19.74 4.70
C SER A 162 5.00 19.52 4.49
N LEU A 163 5.32 18.53 3.65
CA LEU A 163 6.70 18.16 3.29
C LEU A 163 6.99 18.50 1.83
N GLU A 164 6.35 17.85 0.89
CA GLU A 164 6.65 17.93 -0.53
C GLU A 164 5.37 18.03 -1.37
N ASN A 165 5.38 18.91 -2.38
CA ASN A 165 4.30 18.98 -3.37
C ASN A 165 4.62 18.03 -4.53
N VAL A 166 3.58 17.40 -5.06
CA VAL A 166 3.66 16.51 -6.22
C VAL A 166 2.51 16.80 -7.20
N ASP A 167 2.72 16.44 -8.46
CA ASP A 167 1.71 16.67 -9.51
C ASP A 167 0.68 15.55 -9.58
N GLU A 168 1.08 14.33 -9.21
CA GLU A 168 0.23 13.13 -9.28
C GLU A 168 0.61 12.10 -8.22
N ILE A 169 -0.36 11.29 -7.82
CA ILE A 169 -0.20 10.16 -6.91
C ILE A 169 -1.02 8.97 -7.37
N THR A 170 -0.59 7.77 -6.98
CA THR A 170 -1.33 6.52 -7.14
C THR A 170 -1.57 5.90 -5.76
N ILE A 171 -2.82 5.58 -5.46
CA ILE A 171 -3.23 4.94 -4.20
C ILE A 171 -3.44 3.46 -4.43
N TYR A 172 -2.69 2.65 -3.70
CA TYR A 172 -2.78 1.20 -3.67
C TYR A 172 -3.76 0.74 -2.59
N PRO A 173 -4.34 -0.48 -2.71
CA PRO A 173 -5.19 -1.04 -1.66
C PRO A 173 -4.49 -1.08 -0.29
N ALA A 174 -5.26 -0.91 0.78
CA ALA A 174 -4.81 -1.05 2.15
C ALA A 174 -5.09 -2.44 2.75
N ALA A 175 -5.69 -3.34 1.96
CA ALA A 175 -5.93 -4.73 2.30
C ALA A 175 -5.67 -5.64 1.10
N GLU A 176 -5.30 -6.88 1.35
CA GLU A 176 -5.13 -7.89 0.30
C GLU A 176 -6.44 -8.51 -0.19
N LYS A 177 -7.53 -8.32 0.56
CA LYS A 177 -8.90 -8.70 0.19
C LYS A 177 -9.70 -7.43 0.07
N MET A 178 -10.38 -7.25 -1.05
CA MET A 178 -11.39 -6.21 -1.20
C MET A 178 -12.73 -6.74 -0.70
N ASP A 179 -13.50 -5.93 0.03
CA ASP A 179 -14.82 -6.31 0.50
C ASP A 179 -15.72 -6.68 -0.69
N GLY A 180 -16.38 -7.84 -0.60
CA GLY A 180 -17.31 -8.34 -1.62
C GLY A 180 -16.79 -9.51 -2.47
N GLU A 181 -15.59 -10.03 -2.24
CA GLU A 181 -15.11 -11.24 -2.91
C GLU A 181 -15.13 -12.45 -2.00
N ASP A 182 -16.07 -13.35 -2.30
CA ASP A 182 -16.04 -14.72 -1.79
C ASP A 182 -14.74 -15.39 -2.22
N MET A 183 -14.05 -15.98 -1.25
CA MET A 183 -12.96 -16.90 -1.55
C MET A 183 -13.55 -18.03 -2.37
N VAL A 184 -13.20 -18.10 -3.65
CA VAL A 184 -13.39 -19.32 -4.40
C VAL A 184 -12.40 -20.31 -3.81
N SER A 185 -12.89 -21.13 -2.87
CA SER A 185 -12.18 -22.34 -2.44
C SER A 185 -12.18 -23.31 -3.60
N PHE A 186 -11.01 -23.66 -4.10
CA PHE A 186 -10.83 -24.82 -4.96
C PHE A 186 -10.72 -26.08 -4.12
#